data_39f7ed8bbae0ce1f6ff1959421210528
#
_entry.id   39f7ed8bbae0ce1f6ff1959421210528
#
_cell.length_a   1.000
_cell.length_b   1.000
_cell.length_c   1.000
_cell.angle_alpha   90.00
_cell.angle_beta   90.00
_cell.angle_gamma   90.00
#
_symmetry.space_group_name_H-M   'P 1'
#
loop_
_entity.id
_entity.type
_entity.pdbx_description
1 polymer ?
#
loop_
_entity_poly.entity_id
_entity_poly.type
_entity_poly.pdbx_seq_one_letter_code
_entity_poly.pdbx_strand_id
1 'polypeptide(L)'
;MHESVGVLTFHLMRLASQLEEFFEKPREFPEKKEVLDFYFEVRNFLNIYELVDEHYVIYTQMEEDGRFMIKLFCVDPSLNLQKCIDKANATIFFSATLLPINYYKQILSTKEDNYAIYAESTFAESQRLLAFAPDVSTKYTRRGPAEYMRIAQYIQAAVEGKEGNYMVFFPSYKMMQDVYEVFHR
;
A
#
# COMPACT_ATOMS: atom_id res chain seq x y z
N MET A 1 15.52 -4.50 15.22
CA MET A 1 15.72 -5.21 13.95
C MET A 1 16.29 -6.57 14.27
N HIS A 2 15.92 -7.59 13.54
CA HIS A 2 16.39 -8.96 13.71
C HIS A 2 17.15 -9.38 12.45
N GLU A 3 18.23 -10.14 12.62
CA GLU A 3 19.00 -10.66 11.49
C GLU A 3 18.27 -11.83 10.81
N SER A 4 17.47 -12.57 11.56
CA SER A 4 16.79 -13.75 11.05
C SER A 4 15.58 -14.14 11.93
N VAL A 5 14.58 -14.73 11.32
CA VAL A 5 13.45 -15.41 11.98
C VAL A 5 13.46 -16.92 11.69
N GLY A 6 14.63 -17.49 11.43
CA GLY A 6 14.80 -18.88 10.98
C GLY A 6 14.17 -19.96 11.86
N VAL A 7 14.17 -19.79 13.17
CA VAL A 7 13.51 -20.74 14.08
C VAL A 7 11.99 -20.72 13.88
N LEU A 8 11.42 -19.52 13.77
CA LEU A 8 9.98 -19.37 13.51
C LEU A 8 9.60 -19.98 12.15
N THR A 9 10.34 -19.66 11.11
CA THR A 9 10.06 -20.17 9.76
C THR A 9 10.16 -21.68 9.68
N PHE A 10 11.12 -22.31 10.38
CA PHE A 10 11.19 -23.75 10.49
C PHE A 10 9.90 -24.37 11.09
N HIS A 11 9.37 -23.78 12.17
CA HIS A 11 8.13 -24.25 12.77
C HIS A 11 6.91 -23.99 11.87
N LEU A 12 6.88 -22.86 11.17
CA LEU A 12 5.81 -22.54 10.22
C LEU A 12 5.82 -23.48 9.00
N MET A 13 6.99 -23.82 8.46
CA MET A 13 7.13 -24.81 7.38
C MET A 13 6.58 -26.18 7.81
N ARG A 14 6.93 -26.62 9.01
CA ARG A 14 6.42 -27.88 9.55
C ARG A 14 4.90 -27.84 9.74
N LEU A 15 4.38 -26.76 10.26
CA LEU A 15 2.94 -26.53 10.41
C LEU A 15 2.23 -26.57 9.06
N ALA A 16 2.74 -25.84 8.06
CA ALA A 16 2.17 -25.81 6.72
C ALA A 16 2.12 -27.22 6.10
N SER A 17 3.19 -28.00 6.20
CA SER A 17 3.22 -29.38 5.70
C SER A 17 2.19 -30.28 6.39
N GLN A 18 2.02 -30.14 7.72
CA GLN A 18 1.01 -30.90 8.46
C GLN A 18 -0.42 -30.51 8.07
N LEU A 19 -0.68 -29.22 7.81
CA LEU A 19 -1.97 -28.75 7.34
C LEU A 19 -2.26 -29.22 5.90
N GLU A 20 -1.26 -29.24 5.02
CA GLU A 20 -1.38 -29.81 3.67
C GLU A 20 -1.80 -31.28 3.73
N GLU A 21 -1.10 -32.10 4.49
CA GLU A 21 -1.44 -33.53 4.72
C GLU A 21 -2.85 -33.69 5.31
N PHE A 22 -3.23 -32.80 6.23
CA PHE A 22 -4.57 -32.81 6.82
C PHE A 22 -5.66 -32.52 5.81
N PHE A 23 -5.42 -31.58 4.86
CA PHE A 23 -6.39 -31.21 3.82
C PHE A 23 -6.40 -32.15 2.61
N GLU A 24 -5.43 -33.04 2.42
CA GLU A 24 -5.46 -34.06 1.35
C GLU A 24 -6.68 -34.96 1.45
N LYS A 25 -7.19 -35.19 2.67
CA LYS A 25 -8.41 -36.00 2.88
C LYS A 25 -9.61 -35.06 2.98
N PRO A 26 -10.66 -35.27 2.13
CA PRO A 26 -11.85 -34.46 2.20
C PRO A 26 -12.53 -34.64 3.57
N ARG A 27 -12.56 -33.57 4.34
CA ARG A 27 -13.19 -33.52 5.66
C ARG A 27 -14.00 -32.23 5.76
N GLU A 28 -15.21 -32.36 6.31
CA GLU A 28 -16.02 -31.21 6.66
C GLU A 28 -16.04 -31.06 8.18
N PHE A 29 -15.74 -29.86 8.66
CA PHE A 29 -15.79 -29.48 10.07
C PHE A 29 -16.12 -27.97 10.15
N PRO A 30 -16.75 -27.51 11.24
CA PRO A 30 -17.28 -26.14 11.33
C PRO A 30 -16.26 -25.04 11.05
N GLU A 31 -15.03 -25.18 11.53
CA GLU A 31 -13.95 -24.18 11.45
C GLU A 31 -13.05 -24.35 10.21
N LYS A 32 -13.44 -25.17 9.22
CA LYS A 32 -12.63 -25.48 8.04
C LYS A 32 -12.15 -24.23 7.32
N LYS A 33 -13.03 -23.24 7.16
CA LYS A 33 -12.70 -21.99 6.50
C LYS A 33 -11.61 -21.21 7.27
N GLU A 34 -11.75 -21.08 8.57
CA GLU A 34 -10.83 -20.35 9.43
C GLU A 34 -9.43 -21.00 9.44
N VAL A 35 -9.38 -22.34 9.50
CA VAL A 35 -8.11 -23.10 9.45
C VAL A 35 -7.46 -22.96 8.06
N LEU A 36 -8.25 -22.93 6.99
CA LEU A 36 -7.75 -22.74 5.63
C LEU A 36 -7.22 -21.31 5.44
N ASP A 37 -7.93 -20.31 5.92
CA ASP A 37 -7.50 -18.90 5.88
C ASP A 37 -6.17 -18.75 6.64
N PHE A 38 -6.05 -19.32 7.83
CA PHE A 38 -4.80 -19.33 8.59
C PHE A 38 -3.65 -20.06 7.84
N TYR A 39 -3.94 -21.20 7.20
CA TYR A 39 -2.96 -21.89 6.38
C TYR A 39 -2.42 -21.00 5.25
N PHE A 40 -3.31 -20.26 4.55
CA PHE A 40 -2.88 -19.34 3.52
C PHE A 40 -2.07 -18.16 4.05
N GLU A 41 -2.37 -17.65 5.23
CA GLU A 41 -1.54 -16.62 5.89
C GLU A 41 -0.13 -17.14 6.19
N VAL A 42 -0.02 -18.36 6.71
CA VAL A 42 1.27 -19.02 6.95
C VAL A 42 2.05 -19.22 5.66
N ARG A 43 1.38 -19.73 4.61
CA ARG A 43 2.01 -19.92 3.28
C ARG A 43 2.45 -18.59 2.67
N ASN A 44 1.64 -17.54 2.79
CA ASN A 44 2.01 -16.22 2.31
C ASN A 44 3.26 -15.68 3.03
N PHE A 45 3.32 -15.80 4.34
CA PHE A 45 4.51 -15.41 5.11
C PHE A 45 5.77 -16.18 4.65
N LEU A 46 5.66 -17.51 4.47
CA LEU A 46 6.78 -18.34 4.00
C LEU A 46 7.21 -17.97 2.58
N ASN A 47 6.27 -17.73 1.67
CA ASN A 47 6.57 -17.29 0.30
C ASN A 47 7.31 -15.95 0.28
N ILE A 48 6.92 -15.00 1.14
CA ILE A 48 7.65 -13.74 1.28
C ILE A 48 9.03 -13.97 1.89
N TYR A 49 9.14 -14.88 2.87
CA TYR A 49 10.43 -15.19 3.49
C TYR A 49 11.45 -15.77 2.49
N GLU A 50 11.00 -16.55 1.50
CA GLU A 50 11.85 -17.07 0.42
C GLU A 50 12.43 -15.94 -0.47
N LEU A 51 11.79 -14.77 -0.49
CA LEU A 51 12.25 -13.59 -1.23
C LEU A 51 13.19 -12.70 -0.42
N VAL A 52 13.34 -12.97 0.90
CA VAL A 52 14.16 -12.13 1.78
C VAL A 52 15.62 -12.22 1.38
N ASP A 53 16.18 -11.05 1.10
CA ASP A 53 17.59 -10.84 0.79
C ASP A 53 18.12 -9.62 1.59
N GLU A 54 19.27 -9.11 1.22
CA GLU A 54 19.92 -7.96 1.85
C GLU A 54 19.12 -6.64 1.77
N HIS A 55 18.11 -6.58 0.87
CA HIS A 55 17.22 -5.44 0.70
C HIS A 55 15.98 -5.50 1.60
N TYR A 56 15.89 -6.50 2.46
CA TYR A 56 14.81 -6.62 3.43
C TYR A 56 15.23 -6.21 4.83
N VAL A 57 14.29 -5.63 5.56
CA VAL A 57 14.41 -5.36 6.98
C VAL A 57 13.38 -6.18 7.73
N ILE A 58 13.83 -6.97 8.71
CA ILE A 58 12.93 -7.72 9.59
C ILE A 58 12.79 -6.96 10.89
N TYR A 59 11.56 -6.62 11.28
CA TYR A 59 11.29 -5.99 12.55
C TYR A 59 10.03 -6.52 13.22
N THR A 60 9.95 -6.32 14.53
CA THR A 60 8.82 -6.70 15.36
C THR A 60 8.21 -5.45 15.98
N GLN A 61 6.90 -5.49 16.18
CA GLN A 61 6.13 -4.43 16.81
C GLN A 61 5.04 -5.04 17.68
N MET A 62 4.79 -4.42 18.83
CA MET A 62 3.58 -4.66 19.62
C MET A 62 2.54 -3.65 19.17
N GLU A 63 1.39 -4.13 18.71
CA GLU A 63 0.25 -3.28 18.34
C GLU A 63 -0.48 -2.77 19.60
N GLU A 64 -1.26 -1.70 19.46
CA GLU A 64 -2.02 -1.11 20.58
C GLU A 64 -3.05 -2.07 21.18
N ASP A 65 -3.55 -3.02 20.39
CA ASP A 65 -4.49 -4.08 20.80
C ASP A 65 -3.81 -5.30 21.43
N GLY A 66 -2.50 -5.26 21.64
CA GLY A 66 -1.69 -6.32 22.24
C GLY A 66 -1.23 -7.41 21.28
N ARG A 67 -1.51 -7.30 19.97
CA ARG A 67 -1.00 -8.26 18.99
C ARG A 67 0.50 -8.05 18.75
N PHE A 68 1.22 -9.15 18.64
CA PHE A 68 2.62 -9.15 18.26
C PHE A 68 2.74 -9.31 16.75
N MET A 69 3.36 -8.35 16.08
CA MET A 69 3.58 -8.36 14.64
C MET A 69 5.05 -8.60 14.31
N ILE A 70 5.29 -9.48 13.34
CA ILE A 70 6.58 -9.64 12.67
C ILE A 70 6.40 -9.17 11.23
N LYS A 71 7.25 -8.27 10.76
CA LYS A 71 7.19 -7.75 9.40
C LYS A 71 8.48 -7.99 8.64
N LEU A 72 8.33 -8.62 7.48
CA LEU A 72 9.37 -8.75 6.45
C LEU A 72 9.18 -7.56 5.49
N PHE A 73 9.96 -6.51 5.67
CA PHE A 73 9.80 -5.26 4.94
C PHE A 73 10.82 -5.16 3.81
N CYS A 74 10.35 -5.21 2.57
CA CYS A 74 11.17 -4.99 1.40
C CYS A 74 11.45 -3.49 1.23
N VAL A 75 12.71 -3.10 1.34
CA VAL A 75 13.15 -1.70 1.16
C VAL A 75 13.40 -1.42 -0.31
N ASP A 76 13.99 -2.37 -1.04
CA ASP A 76 14.26 -2.28 -2.47
C ASP A 76 13.79 -3.56 -3.18
N PRO A 77 12.71 -3.47 -3.97
CA PRO A 77 12.16 -4.63 -4.67
C PRO A 77 12.85 -4.93 -6.01
N SER A 78 13.80 -4.12 -6.46
CA SER A 78 14.35 -4.16 -7.83
C SER A 78 14.90 -5.54 -8.22
N LEU A 79 15.63 -6.18 -7.31
CA LEU A 79 16.24 -7.49 -7.57
C LEU A 79 15.19 -8.59 -7.76
N ASN A 80 14.18 -8.62 -6.90
CA ASN A 80 13.10 -9.61 -6.98
C ASN A 80 12.16 -9.35 -8.16
N LEU A 81 11.89 -8.07 -8.48
CA LEU A 81 11.15 -7.71 -9.69
C LEU A 81 11.91 -8.09 -10.94
N GLN A 82 13.25 -7.88 -10.97
CA GLN A 82 14.07 -8.26 -12.12
C GLN A 82 14.00 -9.75 -12.43
N LYS A 83 13.98 -10.62 -11.43
CA LYS A 83 13.79 -12.07 -11.61
C LYS A 83 12.45 -12.41 -12.30
N CYS A 84 11.42 -11.59 -12.10
CA CYS A 84 10.12 -11.74 -12.78
C CYS A 84 10.17 -11.16 -14.20
N ILE A 85 10.77 -9.98 -14.37
CA ILE A 85 10.93 -9.30 -15.65
C ILE A 85 11.71 -10.18 -16.65
N ASP A 86 12.78 -10.84 -16.20
CA ASP A 86 13.64 -11.69 -17.05
C ASP A 86 12.92 -12.94 -17.57
N LYS A 87 11.77 -13.30 -17.00
CA LYS A 87 10.92 -14.40 -17.52
C LYS A 87 9.95 -13.94 -18.61
N ALA A 88 9.78 -12.64 -18.79
CA ALA A 88 8.88 -12.06 -19.78
C ALA A 88 9.61 -11.60 -21.04
N ASN A 89 8.95 -11.66 -22.20
CA ASN A 89 9.51 -11.12 -23.44
C ASN A 89 9.59 -9.59 -23.42
N ALA A 90 8.65 -8.94 -22.74
CA ALA A 90 8.63 -7.49 -22.53
C ALA A 90 7.83 -7.18 -21.26
N THR A 91 8.20 -6.10 -20.58
CA THR A 91 7.50 -5.61 -19.39
C THR A 91 7.27 -4.10 -19.53
N ILE A 92 6.07 -3.66 -19.29
CA ILE A 92 5.68 -2.24 -19.33
C ILE A 92 5.11 -1.85 -17.98
N PHE A 93 5.75 -0.89 -17.32
CA PHE A 93 5.23 -0.23 -16.12
C PHE A 93 4.60 1.11 -16.54
N PHE A 94 3.42 1.40 -16.02
CA PHE A 94 2.75 2.67 -16.30
C PHE A 94 2.00 3.18 -15.08
N SER A 95 2.06 4.48 -14.88
CA SER A 95 1.28 5.20 -13.86
C SER A 95 1.30 6.70 -14.19
N ALA A 96 0.30 7.42 -13.73
CA ALA A 96 0.29 8.88 -13.79
C ALA A 96 1.36 9.54 -12.90
N THR A 97 1.97 8.78 -11.98
CA THR A 97 2.85 9.31 -10.92
C THR A 97 4.24 8.66 -10.88
N LEU A 98 4.72 8.09 -11.99
CA LEU A 98 6.09 7.55 -12.09
C LEU A 98 7.14 8.69 -12.21
N LEU A 99 7.07 9.65 -11.28
CA LEU A 99 8.00 10.77 -11.20
C LEU A 99 8.57 10.93 -9.80
N PRO A 100 9.88 11.17 -9.62
CA PRO A 100 10.91 11.31 -10.67
C PRO A 100 11.24 9.98 -11.34
N ILE A 101 11.37 9.97 -12.66
CA ILE A 101 11.49 8.74 -13.45
C ILE A 101 12.72 7.90 -13.09
N ASN A 102 13.85 8.55 -12.78
CA ASN A 102 15.09 7.84 -12.44
C ASN A 102 14.96 7.03 -11.16
N TYR A 103 14.23 7.52 -10.17
CA TYR A 103 13.93 6.76 -8.95
C TYR A 103 13.15 5.49 -9.28
N TYR A 104 12.09 5.60 -10.09
CA TYR A 104 11.29 4.43 -10.45
C TYR A 104 12.04 3.44 -11.35
N LYS A 105 12.89 3.90 -12.23
CA LYS A 105 13.79 3.02 -13.00
C LYS A 105 14.65 2.14 -12.07
N GLN A 106 15.20 2.73 -11.00
CA GLN A 106 16.07 2.03 -10.05
C GLN A 106 15.31 1.01 -9.20
N ILE A 107 14.12 1.34 -8.69
CA ILE A 107 13.38 0.43 -7.81
C ILE A 107 12.56 -0.63 -8.57
N LEU A 108 12.28 -0.44 -9.87
CA LEU A 108 11.52 -1.39 -10.68
C LEU A 108 12.38 -2.37 -11.46
N SER A 109 13.66 -2.07 -11.65
CA SER A 109 14.59 -2.93 -12.42
C SER A 109 16.03 -2.66 -12.00
N THR A 110 16.88 -3.69 -12.14
CA THR A 110 18.33 -3.56 -11.96
C THR A 110 19.06 -3.16 -13.25
N LYS A 111 18.37 -3.10 -14.39
CA LYS A 111 18.96 -2.74 -15.70
C LYS A 111 18.96 -1.24 -15.90
N GLU A 112 20.07 -0.71 -16.41
CA GLU A 112 20.22 0.74 -16.65
C GLU A 112 19.61 1.20 -17.99
N ASP A 113 19.48 0.30 -18.95
CA ASP A 113 19.04 0.55 -20.34
C ASP A 113 17.52 0.59 -20.54
N ASN A 114 16.76 0.72 -19.43
CA ASN A 114 15.30 0.80 -19.48
C ASN A 114 14.83 2.10 -20.15
N TYR A 115 13.94 1.98 -21.11
CA TYR A 115 13.27 3.13 -21.72
C TYR A 115 12.25 3.75 -20.78
N ALA A 116 12.05 5.07 -20.91
CA ALA A 116 10.96 5.78 -20.26
C ALA A 116 10.31 6.72 -21.27
N ILE A 117 8.99 6.72 -21.30
CA ILE A 117 8.19 7.59 -22.15
C ILE A 117 7.32 8.45 -21.25
N TYR A 118 7.35 9.75 -21.48
CA TYR A 118 6.41 10.67 -20.86
C TYR A 118 5.23 10.86 -21.83
N ALA A 119 4.04 10.45 -21.40
CA ALA A 119 2.81 10.71 -22.13
C ALA A 119 2.20 12.01 -21.59
N GLU A 120 2.04 12.99 -22.44
CA GLU A 120 1.38 14.25 -22.07
C GLU A 120 -0.11 14.02 -21.77
N SER A 121 -0.65 14.88 -20.90
CA SER A 121 -2.08 14.86 -20.60
C SER A 121 -2.90 15.17 -21.84
N THR A 122 -3.93 14.38 -22.10
CA THR A 122 -4.92 14.65 -23.15
C THR A 122 -5.91 15.76 -22.77
N PHE A 123 -5.92 16.20 -21.52
CA PHE A 123 -6.77 17.27 -21.04
C PHE A 123 -6.09 18.62 -21.26
N ALA A 124 -6.78 19.53 -21.92
CA ALA A 124 -6.29 20.88 -22.16
C ALA A 124 -6.11 21.66 -20.84
N GLU A 125 -5.03 22.43 -20.72
CA GLU A 125 -4.75 23.23 -19.52
C GLU A 125 -5.87 24.22 -19.21
N SER A 126 -6.56 24.72 -20.21
CA SER A 126 -7.73 25.61 -20.08
C SER A 126 -8.93 25.00 -19.37
N GLN A 127 -8.94 23.66 -19.22
CA GLN A 127 -9.97 22.92 -18.47
C GLN A 127 -9.61 22.73 -17.01
N ARG A 128 -8.45 23.23 -16.58
CA ARG A 128 -7.96 23.10 -15.21
C ARG A 128 -8.00 24.43 -14.47
N LEU A 129 -8.77 24.50 -13.39
CA LEU A 129 -8.66 25.56 -12.41
C LEU A 129 -7.68 25.13 -11.30
N LEU A 130 -6.64 25.92 -11.06
CA LEU A 130 -5.71 25.73 -9.97
C LEU A 130 -5.92 26.85 -8.95
N ALA A 131 -6.40 26.49 -7.76
CA ALA A 131 -6.60 27.41 -6.64
C ALA A 131 -5.88 26.92 -5.40
N PHE A 132 -5.38 27.84 -4.59
CA PHE A 132 -4.69 27.54 -3.33
C PHE A 132 -5.42 28.17 -2.16
N ALA A 133 -5.58 27.40 -1.08
CA ALA A 133 -6.12 27.87 0.18
C ALA A 133 -4.94 27.96 1.20
N PRO A 134 -4.32 29.14 1.38
CA PRO A 134 -3.11 29.29 2.17
C PRO A 134 -3.33 29.23 3.67
N ASP A 135 -4.57 29.38 4.12
CA ASP A 135 -4.97 29.43 5.54
C ASP A 135 -5.35 28.07 6.12
N VAL A 136 -5.47 27.01 5.28
CA VAL A 136 -5.72 25.64 5.72
C VAL A 136 -4.50 24.74 5.58
N SER A 137 -4.45 23.66 6.38
CA SER A 137 -3.33 22.72 6.35
C SER A 137 -3.74 21.30 6.72
N THR A 138 -3.15 20.32 6.06
CA THR A 138 -3.31 18.90 6.39
C THR A 138 -2.27 18.38 7.38
N LYS A 139 -1.34 19.25 7.84
CA LYS A 139 -0.30 18.87 8.82
C LYS A 139 -0.93 18.33 10.10
N TYR A 140 -0.38 17.22 10.60
CA TYR A 140 -0.89 16.54 11.80
C TYR A 140 -1.03 17.50 13.00
N THR A 141 -0.05 18.36 13.22
CA THR A 141 0.00 19.33 14.32
C THR A 141 -1.05 20.46 14.24
N ARG A 142 -1.67 20.66 13.08
CA ARG A 142 -2.74 21.65 12.87
C ARG A 142 -4.14 21.05 12.82
N ARG A 143 -4.25 19.72 12.86
CA ARG A 143 -5.55 19.04 12.80
C ARG A 143 -6.40 19.34 14.01
N GLY A 144 -7.68 19.65 13.78
CA GLY A 144 -8.64 19.94 14.82
C GLY A 144 -9.94 20.53 14.27
N PRO A 145 -10.99 20.67 15.09
CA PRO A 145 -12.33 21.09 14.63
C PRO A 145 -12.34 22.39 13.83
N ALA A 146 -11.57 23.38 14.26
CA ALA A 146 -11.48 24.68 13.55
C ALA A 146 -10.84 24.55 12.16
N GLU A 147 -9.85 23.69 12.01
CA GLU A 147 -9.20 23.42 10.71
C GLU A 147 -10.15 22.63 9.81
N TYR A 148 -10.83 21.63 10.35
CA TYR A 148 -11.80 20.84 9.59
C TYR A 148 -12.98 21.67 9.11
N MET A 149 -13.45 22.62 9.92
CA MET A 149 -14.50 23.57 9.54
C MET A 149 -14.06 24.43 8.36
N ARG A 150 -12.84 25.00 8.38
CA ARG A 150 -12.33 25.80 7.25
C ARG A 150 -12.21 24.97 5.97
N ILE A 151 -11.71 23.74 6.07
CA ILE A 151 -11.62 22.83 4.93
C ILE A 151 -13.02 22.54 4.37
N ALA A 152 -13.99 22.24 5.23
CA ALA A 152 -15.38 22.01 4.84
C ALA A 152 -15.99 23.24 4.12
N GLN A 153 -15.72 24.45 4.60
CA GLN A 153 -16.15 25.69 3.95
C GLN A 153 -15.55 25.88 2.55
N TYR A 154 -14.28 25.54 2.35
CA TYR A 154 -13.67 25.57 1.00
C TYR A 154 -14.30 24.53 0.06
N ILE A 155 -14.59 23.33 0.56
CA ILE A 155 -15.28 22.31 -0.22
C ILE A 155 -16.68 22.79 -0.60
N GLN A 156 -17.41 23.35 0.35
CA GLN A 156 -18.75 23.88 0.12
C GLN A 156 -18.75 25.00 -0.92
N ALA A 157 -17.84 25.98 -0.78
CA ALA A 157 -17.70 27.07 -1.75
C ALA A 157 -17.39 26.57 -3.18
N ALA A 158 -16.57 25.51 -3.29
CA ALA A 158 -16.25 24.90 -4.59
C ALA A 158 -17.48 24.21 -5.21
N VAL A 159 -18.27 23.49 -4.40
CA VAL A 159 -19.46 22.76 -4.85
C VAL A 159 -20.59 23.71 -5.22
N GLU A 160 -20.78 24.79 -4.45
CA GLU A 160 -21.79 25.82 -4.72
C GLU A 160 -21.46 26.67 -5.95
N GLY A 161 -20.19 26.77 -6.31
CA GLY A 161 -19.73 27.56 -7.47
C GLY A 161 -20.20 27.03 -8.83
N LYS A 162 -20.47 25.74 -8.93
CA LYS A 162 -20.95 25.12 -10.18
C LYS A 162 -21.65 23.80 -9.86
N GLU A 163 -22.82 23.58 -10.42
CA GLU A 163 -23.51 22.28 -10.33
C GLU A 163 -22.71 21.18 -11.07
N GLY A 164 -22.54 20.02 -10.42
CA GLY A 164 -21.79 18.90 -10.99
C GLY A 164 -21.42 17.82 -9.98
N ASN A 165 -20.63 16.84 -10.42
CA ASN A 165 -20.07 15.79 -9.56
C ASN A 165 -18.68 16.22 -9.11
N TYR A 166 -18.42 16.09 -7.82
CA TYR A 166 -17.15 16.47 -7.18
C TYR A 166 -16.50 15.30 -6.50
N MET A 167 -15.17 15.23 -6.56
CA MET A 167 -14.36 14.24 -5.87
C MET A 167 -13.32 14.97 -5.03
N VAL A 168 -13.30 14.69 -3.72
CA VAL A 168 -12.38 15.32 -2.77
C VAL A 168 -11.41 14.28 -2.25
N PHE A 169 -10.10 14.56 -2.35
CA PHE A 169 -9.05 13.68 -1.88
C PHE A 169 -8.49 14.17 -0.55
N PHE A 170 -8.27 13.23 0.37
CA PHE A 170 -7.72 13.50 1.70
C PHE A 170 -6.45 12.68 1.94
N PRO A 171 -5.51 13.17 2.75
CA PRO A 171 -4.26 12.46 3.06
C PRO A 171 -4.46 11.24 3.97
N SER A 172 -5.62 11.07 4.60
CA SER A 172 -5.96 9.89 5.40
C SER A 172 -7.47 9.71 5.54
N TYR A 173 -7.91 8.47 5.73
CA TYR A 173 -9.32 8.14 6.01
C TYR A 173 -9.85 8.85 7.27
N LYS A 174 -9.03 8.93 8.32
CA LYS A 174 -9.43 9.65 9.55
C LYS A 174 -9.75 11.11 9.26
N MET A 175 -8.88 11.81 8.53
CA MET A 175 -9.12 13.21 8.20
C MET A 175 -10.35 13.39 7.30
N MET A 176 -10.56 12.46 6.37
CA MET A 176 -11.79 12.45 5.56
C MET A 176 -13.04 12.36 6.42
N GLN A 177 -13.07 11.44 7.38
CA GLN A 177 -14.20 11.28 8.30
C GLN A 177 -14.40 12.51 9.17
N ASP A 178 -13.34 13.04 9.78
CA ASP A 178 -13.39 14.22 10.65
C ASP A 178 -13.94 15.46 9.89
N VAL A 179 -13.56 15.66 8.62
CA VAL A 179 -14.08 16.76 7.78
C VAL A 179 -15.51 16.48 7.33
N TYR A 180 -15.84 15.24 6.99
CA TYR A 180 -17.18 14.85 6.58
C TYR A 180 -18.23 15.08 7.67
N GLU A 181 -17.91 14.76 8.92
CA GLU A 181 -18.79 15.01 10.06
C GLU A 181 -19.12 16.50 10.25
N VAL A 182 -18.16 17.37 9.92
CA VAL A 182 -18.37 18.83 9.99
C VAL A 182 -19.14 19.34 8.78
N PHE A 183 -18.88 18.78 7.59
CA PHE A 183 -19.54 19.16 6.34
C PHE A 183 -21.03 18.80 6.33
N HIS A 184 -21.41 17.75 7.01
CA HIS A 184 -22.79 17.22 7.05
C HIS A 184 -23.69 17.89 8.12
N ARG A 185 -23.11 18.75 8.97
CA ARG A 185 -23.88 19.50 9.99
C ARG A 185 -24.40 20.79 9.41
#